data_f77c342373378815ba985deb4d269d11
#
_entry.id   f77c342373378815ba985deb4d269d11
#
_cell.length_a   1.000
_cell.length_b   1.000
_cell.length_c   1.000
_cell.angle_alpha   90.00
_cell.angle_beta   90.00
_cell.angle_gamma   90.00
#
_symmetry.space_group_name_H-M   'P 1'
#
loop_
_entity.id
_entity.type
_entity.pdbx_description
1 polymer ?
#
loop_
_entity_poly.entity_id
_entity_poly.type
_entity_poly.pdbx_seq_one_letter_code
_entity_poly.pdbx_strand_id
1 'polypeptide(L)'
;VKQDGYRVHIVERGAERREQLVQELGVATSENLPELSADDVLILAVKPQDMQAACQNIRLNGTLVLSVAAGLSINTLSHYLGGTRRIVRIMPNTPAKIGLGVSGMFADASVSETDRAAADSIMRSVGTTVWLNEEEQLHNITGISGSGPAYVFYLLGALQNAALAQGFNEQDARELSLATFKGAVALAEQTGEAFAQLQQNVTSKGGTTHEAIETFKARHVAEAIEQGVEACVKRSQEMAQQYKAV
;
A
#
# COMPACT_ATOMS: atom_id res chain seq x y z
N VAL A 1 11.50 -10.65 4.21
CA VAL A 1 12.02 -11.33 3.00
C VAL A 1 13.39 -11.94 3.29
N LYS A 2 14.38 -11.14 3.74
CA LYS A 2 15.72 -11.68 4.06
C LYS A 2 15.70 -12.67 5.26
N GLN A 3 14.80 -12.43 6.21
CA GLN A 3 14.60 -13.32 7.36
C GLN A 3 13.92 -14.65 6.98
N ASP A 4 13.22 -14.69 5.86
CA ASP A 4 12.51 -15.87 5.36
C ASP A 4 13.35 -16.74 4.41
N GLY A 5 14.68 -16.53 4.39
CA GLY A 5 15.61 -17.35 3.60
C GLY A 5 15.77 -16.91 2.13
N TYR A 6 15.13 -15.82 1.69
CA TYR A 6 15.34 -15.28 0.35
C TYR A 6 16.68 -14.55 0.24
N ARG A 7 17.37 -14.75 -0.89
CA ARG A 7 18.52 -13.91 -1.28
C ARG A 7 17.96 -12.68 -2.00
N VAL A 8 18.25 -11.50 -1.47
CA VAL A 8 17.79 -10.23 -2.06
C VAL A 8 18.93 -9.60 -2.84
N HIS A 9 18.66 -9.22 -4.10
CA HIS A 9 19.54 -8.47 -4.97
C HIS A 9 18.80 -7.23 -5.47
N ILE A 10 19.40 -6.04 -5.33
CA ILE A 10 18.77 -4.79 -5.75
C ILE A 10 19.49 -4.26 -6.98
N VAL A 11 18.73 -3.99 -8.04
CA VAL A 11 19.22 -3.33 -9.25
C VAL A 11 18.93 -1.83 -9.14
N GLU A 12 19.96 -1.03 -9.10
CA GLU A 12 19.88 0.43 -8.95
C GLU A 12 20.94 1.10 -9.82
N ARG A 13 20.54 2.10 -10.62
CA ARG A 13 21.44 2.79 -11.55
C ARG A 13 22.45 3.71 -10.86
N GLY A 14 22.04 4.37 -9.77
CA GLY A 14 22.85 5.32 -9.04
C GLY A 14 23.92 4.63 -8.19
N ALA A 15 25.21 4.86 -8.46
CA ALA A 15 26.30 4.23 -7.72
C ALA A 15 26.26 4.56 -6.23
N GLU A 16 26.09 5.83 -5.88
CA GLU A 16 25.97 6.29 -4.49
C GLU A 16 24.81 5.61 -3.74
N ARG A 17 23.65 5.48 -4.42
CA ARG A 17 22.50 4.80 -3.82
C ARG A 17 22.74 3.30 -3.63
N ARG A 18 23.47 2.65 -4.55
CA ARG A 18 23.87 1.25 -4.37
C ARG A 18 24.74 1.06 -3.12
N GLU A 19 25.73 1.94 -2.92
CA GLU A 19 26.60 1.89 -1.75
C GLU A 19 25.81 2.05 -0.44
N GLN A 20 24.89 3.02 -0.40
CA GLN A 20 24.00 3.22 0.74
C GLN A 20 23.17 1.96 1.03
N LEU A 21 22.56 1.33 0.01
CA LEU A 21 21.75 0.11 0.17
C LEU A 21 22.57 -1.07 0.70
N VAL A 22 23.82 -1.22 0.25
CA VAL A 22 24.73 -2.24 0.79
C VAL A 22 25.02 -1.98 2.27
N GLN A 23 25.29 -0.72 2.63
CA GLN A 23 25.62 -0.36 4.02
C GLN A 23 24.39 -0.49 4.94
N GLU A 24 23.22 0.00 4.51
CA GLU A 24 22.00 0.00 5.32
C GLU A 24 21.38 -1.38 5.45
N LEU A 25 21.35 -2.16 4.37
CA LEU A 25 20.57 -3.40 4.28
C LEU A 25 21.43 -4.67 4.20
N GLY A 26 22.72 -4.54 3.89
CA GLY A 26 23.62 -5.69 3.70
C GLY A 26 23.14 -6.63 2.58
N VAL A 27 22.61 -6.07 1.48
CA VAL A 27 22.12 -6.79 0.30
C VAL A 27 23.09 -6.64 -0.87
N ALA A 28 23.08 -7.62 -1.79
CA ALA A 28 23.81 -7.48 -3.05
C ALA A 28 23.14 -6.42 -3.94
N THR A 29 23.94 -5.65 -4.64
CA THR A 29 23.48 -4.63 -5.59
C THR A 29 24.23 -4.69 -6.91
N SER A 30 23.57 -4.27 -7.99
CA SER A 30 24.20 -4.09 -9.31
C SER A 30 23.55 -2.94 -10.06
N GLU A 31 24.22 -2.45 -11.11
CA GLU A 31 23.63 -1.49 -12.05
C GLU A 31 22.71 -2.17 -13.05
N ASN A 32 23.11 -3.35 -13.52
CA ASN A 32 22.37 -4.14 -14.50
C ASN A 32 21.71 -5.35 -13.84
N LEU A 33 20.57 -5.75 -14.40
CA LEU A 33 19.87 -6.94 -13.95
C LEU A 33 20.74 -8.18 -14.23
N PRO A 34 20.98 -9.04 -13.22
CA PRO A 34 21.63 -10.34 -13.44
C PRO A 34 20.75 -11.26 -14.29
N GLU A 35 21.34 -12.35 -14.79
CA GLU A 35 20.56 -13.38 -15.46
C GLU A 35 19.54 -13.99 -14.50
N LEU A 36 18.29 -14.07 -14.96
CA LEU A 36 17.17 -14.58 -14.20
C LEU A 36 16.84 -16.03 -14.62
N SER A 37 16.28 -16.77 -13.69
CA SER A 37 15.77 -18.14 -13.87
C SER A 37 14.31 -18.27 -13.47
N ALA A 38 13.72 -19.43 -13.70
CA ALA A 38 12.35 -19.74 -13.32
C ALA A 38 12.13 -19.77 -11.77
N ASP A 39 13.22 -19.94 -11.01
CA ASP A 39 13.19 -19.98 -9.54
C ASP A 39 13.32 -18.59 -8.91
N ASP A 40 13.62 -17.58 -9.71
CA ASP A 40 13.75 -16.21 -9.25
C ASP A 40 12.40 -15.48 -9.24
N VAL A 41 12.33 -14.45 -8.39
CA VAL A 41 11.20 -13.50 -8.35
C VAL A 41 11.72 -12.11 -8.67
N LEU A 42 11.22 -11.53 -9.75
CA LEU A 42 11.53 -10.15 -10.13
C LEU A 42 10.48 -9.19 -9.57
N ILE A 43 10.90 -8.26 -8.71
CA ILE A 43 10.03 -7.21 -8.20
C ILE A 43 10.26 -5.93 -8.99
N LEU A 44 9.25 -5.49 -9.75
CA LEU A 44 9.25 -4.24 -10.50
C LEU A 44 8.78 -3.08 -9.60
N ALA A 45 9.73 -2.31 -9.09
CA ALA A 45 9.50 -1.19 -8.20
C ALA A 45 9.89 0.17 -8.83
N VAL A 46 9.92 0.25 -10.15
CA VAL A 46 10.16 1.49 -10.89
C VAL A 46 8.86 2.28 -11.09
N LYS A 47 8.97 3.58 -11.32
CA LYS A 47 7.79 4.42 -11.56
C LYS A 47 7.09 4.02 -12.86
N PRO A 48 5.75 4.17 -12.95
CA PRO A 48 4.99 3.76 -14.14
C PRO A 48 5.52 4.32 -15.46
N GLN A 49 5.90 5.59 -15.49
CA GLN A 49 6.43 6.26 -16.67
C GLN A 49 7.78 5.70 -17.16
N ASP A 50 8.56 5.08 -16.28
CA ASP A 50 9.87 4.52 -16.58
C ASP A 50 9.80 3.01 -16.88
N MET A 51 8.64 2.38 -16.67
CA MET A 51 8.47 0.93 -16.71
C MET A 51 8.80 0.33 -18.06
N GLN A 52 8.31 0.92 -19.16
CA GLN A 52 8.57 0.43 -20.50
C GLN A 52 10.07 0.38 -20.80
N ALA A 53 10.79 1.45 -20.49
CA ALA A 53 12.24 1.51 -20.68
C ALA A 53 12.99 0.51 -19.78
N ALA A 54 12.53 0.35 -18.54
CA ALA A 54 13.12 -0.59 -17.60
C ALA A 54 12.96 -2.06 -18.05
N CYS A 55 11.86 -2.38 -18.76
CA CYS A 55 11.55 -3.73 -19.20
C CYS A 55 12.21 -4.13 -20.55
N GLN A 56 12.68 -3.18 -21.36
CA GLN A 56 13.14 -3.41 -22.74
C GLN A 56 14.17 -4.53 -22.92
N ASN A 57 15.05 -4.75 -21.95
CA ASN A 57 16.15 -5.71 -22.04
C ASN A 57 16.03 -6.87 -21.04
N ILE A 58 14.88 -7.01 -20.38
CA ILE A 58 14.68 -8.07 -19.40
C ILE A 58 14.39 -9.39 -20.13
N ARG A 59 15.18 -10.42 -19.79
CA ARG A 59 14.93 -11.81 -20.20
C ARG A 59 14.50 -12.60 -18.96
N LEU A 60 13.23 -12.94 -18.91
CA LEU A 60 12.63 -13.54 -17.72
C LEU A 60 12.97 -15.02 -17.51
N ASN A 61 13.17 -15.79 -18.61
CA ASN A 61 13.45 -17.23 -18.51
C ASN A 61 12.47 -18.01 -17.61
N GLY A 62 11.20 -17.60 -17.61
CA GLY A 62 10.17 -18.18 -16.74
C GLY A 62 10.04 -17.57 -15.35
N THR A 63 10.76 -16.51 -15.00
CA THR A 63 10.73 -15.80 -13.71
C THR A 63 9.32 -15.31 -13.35
N LEU A 64 8.94 -15.44 -12.06
CA LEU A 64 7.74 -14.79 -11.52
C LEU A 64 7.97 -13.28 -11.41
N VAL A 65 7.02 -12.50 -11.88
CA VAL A 65 7.08 -11.03 -11.80
C VAL A 65 6.07 -10.49 -10.79
N LEU A 66 6.54 -9.70 -9.83
CA LEU A 66 5.71 -8.93 -8.92
C LEU A 66 5.82 -7.44 -9.28
N SER A 67 4.72 -6.78 -9.62
CA SER A 67 4.74 -5.35 -9.93
C SER A 67 4.03 -4.56 -8.85
N VAL A 68 4.75 -3.61 -8.24
CA VAL A 68 4.18 -2.65 -7.28
C VAL A 68 3.87 -1.29 -7.92
N ALA A 69 3.95 -1.21 -9.24
CA ALA A 69 3.68 0.02 -9.98
C ALA A 69 2.17 0.27 -10.12
N ALA A 70 1.74 1.46 -9.69
CA ALA A 70 0.34 1.87 -9.83
C ALA A 70 -0.03 2.10 -11.32
N GLY A 71 -1.27 1.77 -11.71
CA GLY A 71 -1.84 2.14 -13.01
C GLY A 71 -1.40 1.29 -14.21
N LEU A 72 -0.51 0.31 -14.05
CA LEU A 72 -0.07 -0.59 -15.14
C LEU A 72 -0.82 -1.92 -15.05
N SER A 73 -1.62 -2.26 -16.07
CA SER A 73 -2.35 -3.53 -16.12
C SER A 73 -1.42 -4.72 -16.39
N ILE A 74 -1.89 -5.95 -16.07
CA ILE A 74 -1.19 -7.18 -16.48
C ILE A 74 -0.95 -7.21 -17.99
N ASN A 75 -1.91 -6.76 -18.79
CA ASN A 75 -1.76 -6.71 -20.24
C ASN A 75 -0.63 -5.76 -20.65
N THR A 76 -0.56 -4.57 -20.06
CA THR A 76 0.53 -3.62 -20.33
C THR A 76 1.88 -4.16 -19.90
N LEU A 77 1.97 -4.72 -18.69
CA LEU A 77 3.21 -5.33 -18.17
C LEU A 77 3.63 -6.54 -19.03
N SER A 78 2.69 -7.40 -19.40
CA SER A 78 2.94 -8.53 -20.29
C SER A 78 3.51 -8.09 -21.63
N HIS A 79 2.93 -7.04 -22.24
CA HIS A 79 3.45 -6.46 -23.50
C HIS A 79 4.90 -5.97 -23.33
N TYR A 80 5.22 -5.26 -22.25
CA TYR A 80 6.59 -4.77 -21.99
C TYR A 80 7.59 -5.90 -21.70
N LEU A 81 7.13 -7.03 -21.20
CA LEU A 81 7.94 -8.18 -20.76
C LEU A 81 7.93 -9.36 -21.76
N GLY A 82 7.61 -9.11 -23.03
CA GLY A 82 7.70 -10.13 -24.07
C GLY A 82 6.60 -11.22 -24.02
N GLY A 83 5.44 -10.89 -23.45
CA GLY A 83 4.24 -11.74 -23.49
C GLY A 83 4.04 -12.64 -22.26
N THR A 84 4.89 -12.56 -21.24
CA THR A 84 4.68 -13.35 -20.02
C THR A 84 3.36 -12.99 -19.34
N ARG A 85 2.70 -14.01 -18.76
CA ARG A 85 1.51 -13.83 -17.91
C ARG A 85 1.78 -14.21 -16.44
N ARG A 86 2.99 -14.69 -16.14
CA ARG A 86 3.39 -15.04 -14.77
C ARG A 86 3.67 -13.77 -13.95
N ILE A 87 2.61 -12.96 -13.79
CA ILE A 87 2.66 -11.62 -13.20
C ILE A 87 1.63 -11.51 -12.06
N VAL A 88 2.08 -11.03 -10.90
CA VAL A 88 1.22 -10.58 -9.80
C VAL A 88 1.31 -9.07 -9.71
N ARG A 89 0.18 -8.39 -9.81
CA ARG A 89 0.08 -6.96 -9.51
C ARG A 89 -0.18 -6.75 -8.03
N ILE A 90 0.52 -5.77 -7.47
CA ILE A 90 0.47 -5.47 -6.04
C ILE A 90 0.30 -3.97 -5.85
N MET A 91 -0.63 -3.59 -5.01
CA MET A 91 -0.77 -2.20 -4.54
C MET A 91 -0.49 -2.14 -3.04
N PRO A 92 0.77 -1.87 -2.65
CA PRO A 92 1.16 -1.68 -1.27
C PRO A 92 0.87 -0.26 -0.78
N ASN A 93 1.12 -0.01 0.51
CA ASN A 93 1.10 1.34 1.07
C ASN A 93 2.35 1.63 1.90
N THR A 94 2.53 2.90 2.28
CA THR A 94 3.76 3.39 2.94
C THR A 94 4.05 2.77 4.32
N PRO A 95 3.08 2.33 5.16
CA PRO A 95 3.37 1.63 6.40
C PRO A 95 4.14 0.30 6.24
N ALA A 96 4.23 -0.24 5.03
CA ALA A 96 5.11 -1.37 4.71
C ALA A 96 6.58 -1.14 5.14
N LYS A 97 7.04 0.12 5.19
CA LYS A 97 8.39 0.47 5.67
C LYS A 97 8.67 0.08 7.11
N ILE A 98 7.62 -0.09 7.90
CA ILE A 98 7.70 -0.49 9.31
C ILE A 98 7.00 -1.83 9.58
N GLY A 99 6.74 -2.63 8.53
CA GLY A 99 6.10 -3.94 8.66
C GLY A 99 4.58 -3.92 8.93
N LEU A 100 3.94 -2.77 8.80
CA LEU A 100 2.50 -2.56 9.04
C LEU A 100 1.76 -2.15 7.75
N GLY A 101 2.26 -2.59 6.61
CA GLY A 101 1.64 -2.30 5.31
C GLY A 101 0.36 -3.08 5.07
N VAL A 102 -0.40 -2.61 4.09
CA VAL A 102 -1.49 -3.38 3.47
C VAL A 102 -1.21 -3.44 1.97
N SER A 103 -1.28 -4.64 1.41
CA SER A 103 -1.02 -4.89 0.00
C SER A 103 -2.22 -5.57 -0.65
N GLY A 104 -2.93 -4.88 -1.54
CA GLY A 104 -3.87 -5.54 -2.45
C GLY A 104 -3.11 -6.27 -3.54
N MET A 105 -3.48 -7.52 -3.83
CA MET A 105 -2.79 -8.40 -4.77
C MET A 105 -3.76 -8.98 -5.78
N PHE A 106 -3.38 -8.96 -7.05
CA PHE A 106 -4.14 -9.59 -8.13
C PHE A 106 -3.22 -10.35 -9.08
N ALA A 107 -3.67 -11.53 -9.49
CA ALA A 107 -3.07 -12.31 -10.56
C ALA A 107 -4.17 -13.00 -11.35
N ASP A 108 -4.01 -13.14 -12.65
CA ASP A 108 -4.95 -13.91 -13.45
C ASP A 108 -4.78 -15.44 -13.27
N ALA A 109 -5.60 -16.21 -13.95
CA ALA A 109 -5.61 -17.68 -13.85
C ALA A 109 -4.33 -18.37 -14.34
N SER A 110 -3.44 -17.65 -15.00
CA SER A 110 -2.17 -18.20 -15.49
C SER A 110 -1.08 -18.32 -14.41
N VAL A 111 -1.29 -17.63 -13.26
CA VAL A 111 -0.36 -17.69 -12.12
C VAL A 111 -0.74 -18.86 -11.21
N SER A 112 0.21 -19.77 -11.02
CA SER A 112 0.03 -20.98 -10.21
C SER A 112 -0.23 -20.67 -8.73
N GLU A 113 -0.82 -21.59 -8.00
CA GLU A 113 -1.00 -21.48 -6.55
C GLU A 113 0.34 -21.38 -5.81
N THR A 114 1.39 -22.05 -6.30
CA THR A 114 2.75 -21.94 -5.76
C THR A 114 3.29 -20.52 -5.92
N ASP A 115 3.07 -19.88 -7.06
CA ASP A 115 3.48 -18.50 -7.33
C ASP A 115 2.69 -17.51 -6.48
N ARG A 116 1.38 -17.74 -6.33
CA ARG A 116 0.54 -16.93 -5.43
C ARG A 116 1.02 -17.03 -3.98
N ALA A 117 1.36 -18.23 -3.52
CA ALA A 117 1.89 -18.46 -2.18
C ALA A 117 3.25 -17.77 -1.99
N ALA A 118 4.14 -17.82 -2.97
CA ALA A 118 5.43 -17.13 -2.93
C ALA A 118 5.25 -15.60 -2.87
N ALA A 119 4.39 -15.04 -3.72
CA ALA A 119 4.07 -13.60 -3.71
C ALA A 119 3.45 -13.17 -2.37
N ASP A 120 2.53 -13.96 -1.83
CA ASP A 120 1.89 -13.71 -0.54
C ASP A 120 2.92 -13.72 0.61
N SER A 121 3.79 -14.72 0.66
CA SER A 121 4.88 -14.83 1.65
C SER A 121 5.78 -13.60 1.62
N ILE A 122 6.20 -13.17 0.42
CA ILE A 122 7.04 -11.98 0.24
C ILE A 122 6.33 -10.74 0.79
N MET A 123 5.07 -10.53 0.45
CA MET A 123 4.35 -9.32 0.86
C MET A 123 3.93 -9.33 2.33
N ARG A 124 3.65 -10.51 2.91
CA ARG A 124 3.40 -10.64 4.36
C ARG A 124 4.59 -10.25 5.23
N SER A 125 5.81 -10.29 4.69
CA SER A 125 6.98 -9.80 5.41
C SER A 125 6.97 -8.30 5.72
N VAL A 126 6.08 -7.55 5.06
CA VAL A 126 5.93 -6.09 5.23
C VAL A 126 4.52 -5.66 5.66
N GLY A 127 3.64 -6.62 5.97
CA GLY A 127 2.29 -6.34 6.49
C GLY A 127 1.23 -7.34 6.05
N THR A 128 -0.01 -6.89 5.96
CA THR A 128 -1.17 -7.70 5.59
C THR A 128 -1.36 -7.74 4.07
N THR A 129 -1.79 -8.88 3.55
CA THR A 129 -2.14 -9.08 2.14
C THR A 129 -3.63 -9.31 1.97
N VAL A 130 -4.20 -8.80 0.87
CA VAL A 130 -5.58 -9.00 0.46
C VAL A 130 -5.59 -9.41 -1.01
N TRP A 131 -5.99 -10.66 -1.29
CA TRP A 131 -6.17 -11.13 -2.65
C TRP A 131 -7.49 -10.66 -3.24
N LEU A 132 -7.44 -10.15 -4.46
CA LEU A 132 -8.56 -9.56 -5.18
C LEU A 132 -9.03 -10.53 -6.26
N ASN A 133 -10.34 -10.51 -6.53
CA ASN A 133 -10.94 -11.36 -7.57
C ASN A 133 -10.80 -10.77 -8.97
N GLU A 134 -10.69 -9.44 -9.06
CA GLU A 134 -10.64 -8.70 -10.32
C GLU A 134 -9.52 -7.66 -10.29
N GLU A 135 -8.86 -7.46 -11.43
CA GLU A 135 -7.75 -6.50 -11.57
C GLU A 135 -8.18 -5.06 -11.26
N GLU A 136 -9.40 -4.69 -11.64
CA GLU A 136 -9.98 -3.36 -11.43
C GLU A 136 -10.11 -3.01 -9.93
N GLN A 137 -10.26 -4.01 -9.05
CA GLN A 137 -10.31 -3.79 -7.61
C GLN A 137 -9.01 -3.20 -7.03
N LEU A 138 -7.89 -3.23 -7.78
CA LEU A 138 -6.66 -2.53 -7.39
C LEU A 138 -6.85 -1.00 -7.33
N HIS A 139 -7.77 -0.43 -8.11
CA HIS A 139 -8.14 0.98 -7.97
C HIS A 139 -8.88 1.24 -6.66
N ASN A 140 -9.76 0.33 -6.24
CA ASN A 140 -10.47 0.42 -4.98
C ASN A 140 -9.50 0.33 -3.79
N ILE A 141 -8.56 -0.63 -3.84
CA ILE A 141 -7.46 -0.75 -2.86
C ILE A 141 -6.62 0.53 -2.81
N THR A 142 -6.34 1.15 -3.96
CA THR A 142 -5.62 2.43 -4.00
C THR A 142 -6.39 3.50 -3.22
N GLY A 143 -7.71 3.59 -3.40
CA GLY A 143 -8.57 4.54 -2.68
C GLY A 143 -8.66 4.27 -1.19
N ILE A 144 -8.66 3.02 -0.75
CA ILE A 144 -8.84 2.65 0.66
C ILE A 144 -7.51 2.60 1.41
N SER A 145 -6.60 1.71 1.01
CA SER A 145 -5.36 1.46 1.76
C SER A 145 -4.13 2.12 1.14
N GLY A 146 -4.07 2.27 -0.18
CA GLY A 146 -2.96 2.95 -0.84
C GLY A 146 -2.81 4.40 -0.41
N SER A 147 -3.90 5.15 -0.47
CA SER A 147 -4.00 6.56 -0.04
C SER A 147 -4.42 6.73 1.42
N GLY A 148 -4.95 5.69 2.05
CA GLY A 148 -5.45 5.68 3.43
C GLY A 148 -4.50 6.28 4.48
N PRO A 149 -3.18 6.05 4.44
CA PRO A 149 -2.26 6.69 5.37
C PRO A 149 -2.32 8.22 5.33
N ALA A 150 -2.55 8.82 4.15
CA ALA A 150 -2.71 10.27 4.03
C ALA A 150 -3.99 10.76 4.72
N TYR A 151 -5.07 9.97 4.65
CA TYR A 151 -6.33 10.30 5.35
C TYR A 151 -6.16 10.26 6.87
N VAL A 152 -5.44 9.24 7.37
CA VAL A 152 -5.10 9.14 8.80
C VAL A 152 -4.26 10.33 9.24
N PHE A 153 -3.25 10.73 8.46
CA PHE A 153 -2.44 11.92 8.79
C PHE A 153 -3.25 13.21 8.76
N TYR A 154 -4.19 13.34 7.82
CA TYR A 154 -5.12 14.47 7.76
C TYR A 154 -5.99 14.55 9.03
N LEU A 155 -6.58 13.43 9.46
CA LEU A 155 -7.40 13.35 10.67
C LEU A 155 -6.58 13.59 11.94
N LEU A 156 -5.37 13.03 12.03
CA LEU A 156 -4.42 13.30 13.11
C LEU A 156 -4.09 14.80 13.21
N GLY A 157 -3.81 15.43 12.06
CA GLY A 157 -3.56 16.88 12.01
C GLY A 157 -4.77 17.69 12.44
N ALA A 158 -5.98 17.31 12.05
CA ALA A 158 -7.22 17.97 12.48
C ALA A 158 -7.42 17.87 14.00
N LEU A 159 -7.18 16.68 14.59
CA LEU A 159 -7.29 16.48 16.04
C LEU A 159 -6.21 17.25 16.80
N GLN A 160 -4.97 17.28 16.29
CA GLN A 160 -3.88 18.07 16.86
C GLN A 160 -4.22 19.57 16.87
N ASN A 161 -4.74 20.09 15.75
CA ASN A 161 -5.16 21.48 15.66
C ASN A 161 -6.31 21.81 16.66
N ALA A 162 -7.25 20.87 16.82
CA ALA A 162 -8.30 21.03 17.82
C ALA A 162 -7.73 21.08 19.24
N ALA A 163 -6.74 20.25 19.58
CA ALA A 163 -6.08 20.27 20.88
C ALA A 163 -5.34 21.60 21.12
N LEU A 164 -4.62 22.12 20.11
CA LEU A 164 -3.99 23.45 20.18
C LEU A 164 -5.02 24.56 20.46
N ALA A 165 -6.17 24.50 19.81
CA ALA A 165 -7.27 25.45 20.05
C ALA A 165 -7.89 25.37 21.45
N GLN A 166 -7.73 24.22 22.14
CA GLN A 166 -8.10 24.04 23.55
C GLN A 166 -7.00 24.44 24.54
N GLY A 167 -5.87 24.99 24.04
CA GLY A 167 -4.80 25.53 24.89
C GLY A 167 -3.66 24.54 25.22
N PHE A 168 -3.65 23.35 24.63
CA PHE A 168 -2.49 22.45 24.75
C PHE A 168 -1.31 23.01 23.95
N ASN A 169 -0.08 22.75 24.41
CA ASN A 169 1.12 23.06 23.63
C ASN A 169 1.30 22.07 22.49
N GLU A 170 2.22 22.34 21.55
CA GLU A 170 2.44 21.51 20.35
C GLU A 170 2.81 20.06 20.68
N GLN A 171 3.65 19.85 21.68
CA GLN A 171 4.09 18.51 22.08
C GLN A 171 2.93 17.69 22.62
N ASP A 172 2.17 18.24 23.58
CA ASP A 172 1.02 17.56 24.19
C ASP A 172 -0.09 17.33 23.16
N ALA A 173 -0.40 18.32 22.31
CA ALA A 173 -1.39 18.20 21.26
C ALA A 173 -1.07 17.04 20.28
N ARG A 174 0.22 16.92 19.89
CA ARG A 174 0.69 15.81 19.06
C ARG A 174 0.58 14.47 19.79
N GLU A 175 1.04 14.39 21.01
CA GLU A 175 1.03 13.15 21.80
C GLU A 175 -0.39 12.66 22.07
N LEU A 176 -1.30 13.53 22.48
CA LEU A 176 -2.72 13.23 22.70
C LEU A 176 -3.36 12.66 21.43
N SER A 177 -3.12 13.29 20.28
CA SER A 177 -3.68 12.85 19.01
C SER A 177 -3.17 11.45 18.63
N LEU A 178 -1.86 11.24 18.69
CA LEU A 178 -1.26 9.94 18.35
C LEU A 178 -1.70 8.83 19.30
N ALA A 179 -1.68 9.08 20.61
CA ALA A 179 -2.06 8.09 21.62
C ALA A 179 -3.53 7.71 21.51
N THR A 180 -4.42 8.67 21.22
CA THR A 180 -5.85 8.43 21.02
C THR A 180 -6.11 7.52 19.83
N PHE A 181 -5.56 7.83 18.64
CA PHE A 181 -5.71 6.97 17.47
C PHE A 181 -5.12 5.59 17.70
N LYS A 182 -3.90 5.50 18.22
CA LYS A 182 -3.23 4.23 18.50
C LYS A 182 -4.05 3.37 19.47
N GLY A 183 -4.56 3.96 20.56
CA GLY A 183 -5.36 3.24 21.54
C GLY A 183 -6.69 2.75 20.99
N ALA A 184 -7.39 3.58 20.21
CA ALA A 184 -8.66 3.21 19.59
C ALA A 184 -8.50 2.08 18.58
N VAL A 185 -7.46 2.13 17.73
CA VAL A 185 -7.16 1.06 16.76
C VAL A 185 -6.80 -0.23 17.48
N ALA A 186 -5.91 -0.19 18.47
CA ALA A 186 -5.52 -1.36 19.24
C ALA A 186 -6.71 -2.01 19.97
N LEU A 187 -7.61 -1.20 20.54
CA LEU A 187 -8.83 -1.70 21.16
C LEU A 187 -9.74 -2.42 20.15
N ALA A 188 -9.92 -1.85 18.97
CA ALA A 188 -10.71 -2.47 17.91
C ALA A 188 -10.12 -3.80 17.43
N GLU A 189 -8.79 -3.87 17.30
CA GLU A 189 -8.09 -5.11 16.92
C GLU A 189 -8.23 -6.19 18.01
N GLN A 190 -8.12 -5.82 19.28
CA GLN A 190 -8.18 -6.78 20.39
C GLN A 190 -9.59 -7.33 20.64
N THR A 191 -10.61 -6.49 20.48
CA THR A 191 -11.99 -6.89 20.76
C THR A 191 -12.67 -7.57 19.57
N GLY A 192 -12.29 -7.18 18.34
CA GLY A 192 -12.98 -7.61 17.11
C GLY A 192 -14.44 -7.12 17.00
N GLU A 193 -14.86 -6.20 17.89
CA GLU A 193 -16.20 -5.62 17.86
C GLU A 193 -16.40 -4.73 16.62
N ALA A 194 -17.64 -4.63 16.15
CA ALA A 194 -18.00 -3.70 15.09
C ALA A 194 -17.69 -2.24 15.50
N PHE A 195 -17.16 -1.43 14.60
CA PHE A 195 -16.82 -0.03 14.89
C PHE A 195 -17.99 0.79 15.41
N ALA A 196 -19.23 0.53 14.92
CA ALA A 196 -20.43 1.19 15.43
C ALA A 196 -20.69 0.86 16.90
N GLN A 197 -20.43 -0.41 17.33
CA GLN A 197 -20.59 -0.83 18.71
C GLN A 197 -19.53 -0.18 19.62
N LEU A 198 -18.25 -0.15 19.15
CA LEU A 198 -17.17 0.51 19.88
C LEU A 198 -17.46 2.01 20.07
N GLN A 199 -17.96 2.69 19.04
CA GLN A 199 -18.39 4.08 19.12
C GLN A 199 -19.54 4.23 20.16
N GLN A 200 -20.54 3.36 20.12
CA GLN A 200 -21.66 3.40 21.07
C GLN A 200 -21.20 3.22 22.52
N ASN A 201 -20.26 2.30 22.76
CA ASN A 201 -19.74 2.00 24.11
C ASN A 201 -19.09 3.22 24.78
N VAL A 202 -18.57 4.18 24.00
CA VAL A 202 -17.96 5.42 24.49
C VAL A 202 -18.84 6.66 24.30
N THR A 203 -20.12 6.48 23.89
CA THR A 203 -21.05 7.59 23.59
C THR A 203 -22.30 7.49 24.47
N SER A 204 -22.26 8.10 25.66
CA SER A 204 -23.44 8.19 26.51
C SER A 204 -24.41 9.25 25.99
N LYS A 205 -25.73 8.99 26.12
CA LYS A 205 -26.78 9.92 25.68
C LYS A 205 -26.65 11.27 26.41
N GLY A 206 -26.55 12.36 25.62
CA GLY A 206 -26.37 13.72 26.15
C GLY A 206 -25.02 13.99 26.78
N GLY A 207 -24.03 13.07 26.61
CA GLY A 207 -22.65 13.27 27.06
C GLY A 207 -21.80 14.07 26.06
N THR A 208 -20.57 14.38 26.45
CA THR A 208 -19.64 15.19 25.63
C THR A 208 -19.32 14.52 24.29
N THR A 209 -19.13 13.20 24.28
CA THR A 209 -18.90 12.43 23.03
C THR A 209 -20.13 12.49 22.12
N HIS A 210 -21.35 12.44 22.68
CA HIS A 210 -22.58 12.54 21.90
C HIS A 210 -22.64 13.87 21.12
N GLU A 211 -22.37 15.00 21.78
CA GLU A 211 -22.38 16.32 21.14
C GLU A 211 -21.34 16.42 20.01
N ALA A 212 -20.16 15.83 20.19
CA ALA A 212 -19.14 15.79 19.16
C ALA A 212 -19.59 14.96 17.94
N ILE A 213 -20.13 13.77 18.16
CA ILE A 213 -20.60 12.87 17.09
C ILE A 213 -21.78 13.49 16.33
N GLU A 214 -22.75 14.10 17.01
CA GLU A 214 -23.86 14.80 16.35
C GLU A 214 -23.36 16.01 15.53
N THR A 215 -22.33 16.71 16.00
CA THR A 215 -21.68 17.77 15.22
C THR A 215 -21.05 17.19 13.93
N PHE A 216 -20.32 16.07 14.01
CA PHE A 216 -19.71 15.45 12.83
C PHE A 216 -20.77 14.97 11.83
N LYS A 217 -21.86 14.37 12.31
CA LYS A 217 -22.99 13.98 11.46
C LYS A 217 -23.62 15.19 10.77
N ALA A 218 -23.91 16.26 11.51
CA ALA A 218 -24.47 17.51 10.95
C ALA A 218 -23.53 18.19 9.95
N ARG A 219 -22.24 17.93 10.02
CA ARG A 219 -21.22 18.40 9.06
C ARG A 219 -20.91 17.38 7.95
N HIS A 220 -21.63 16.28 7.86
CA HIS A 220 -21.49 15.26 6.83
C HIS A 220 -20.05 14.71 6.69
N VAL A 221 -19.36 14.48 7.82
CA VAL A 221 -17.96 14.05 7.81
C VAL A 221 -17.80 12.66 7.19
N ALA A 222 -18.74 11.74 7.44
CA ALA A 222 -18.70 10.39 6.85
C ALA A 222 -18.82 10.45 5.33
N GLU A 223 -19.80 11.21 4.82
CA GLU A 223 -20.02 11.39 3.39
C GLU A 223 -18.84 12.10 2.71
N ALA A 224 -18.19 13.03 3.40
CA ALA A 224 -16.98 13.68 2.87
C ALA A 224 -15.81 12.70 2.72
N ILE A 225 -15.66 11.74 3.64
CA ILE A 225 -14.66 10.67 3.54
C ILE A 225 -14.99 9.75 2.35
N GLU A 226 -16.24 9.33 2.19
CA GLU A 226 -16.69 8.49 1.07
C GLU A 226 -16.40 9.17 -0.27
N GLN A 227 -16.78 10.43 -0.42
CA GLN A 227 -16.52 11.23 -1.65
C GLN A 227 -15.02 11.38 -1.92
N GLY A 228 -14.20 11.55 -0.88
CA GLY A 228 -12.74 11.60 -1.02
C GLY A 228 -12.16 10.29 -1.54
N VAL A 229 -12.64 9.15 -1.05
CA VAL A 229 -12.26 7.82 -1.54
C VAL A 229 -12.69 7.63 -2.99
N GLU A 230 -13.93 7.98 -3.35
CA GLU A 230 -14.45 7.88 -4.73
C GLU A 230 -13.61 8.73 -5.70
N ALA A 231 -13.27 9.97 -5.32
CA ALA A 231 -12.42 10.83 -6.12
C ALA A 231 -11.02 10.22 -6.34
N CYS A 232 -10.44 9.58 -5.31
CA CYS A 232 -9.17 8.90 -5.40
C CYS A 232 -9.24 7.69 -6.35
N VAL A 233 -10.27 6.86 -6.24
CA VAL A 233 -10.50 5.69 -7.12
C VAL A 233 -10.63 6.16 -8.58
N LYS A 234 -11.47 7.15 -8.83
CA LYS A 234 -11.66 7.75 -10.17
C LYS A 234 -10.33 8.25 -10.74
N ARG A 235 -9.55 8.97 -9.94
CA ARG A 235 -8.23 9.47 -10.37
C ARG A 235 -7.26 8.34 -10.68
N SER A 236 -7.27 7.27 -9.90
CA SER A 236 -6.46 6.07 -10.16
C SER A 236 -6.82 5.42 -11.50
N GLN A 237 -8.10 5.33 -11.84
CA GLN A 237 -8.58 4.83 -13.13
C GLN A 237 -8.16 5.73 -14.30
N GLU A 238 -8.31 7.05 -14.15
CA GLU A 238 -7.88 8.03 -15.18
C GLU A 238 -6.37 7.93 -15.44
N MET A 239 -5.56 7.80 -14.40
CA MET A 239 -4.11 7.64 -14.54
C MET A 239 -3.75 6.33 -15.28
N ALA A 240 -4.46 5.25 -15.01
CA ALA A 240 -4.22 3.97 -15.68
C ALA A 240 -4.50 4.05 -17.19
N GLN A 241 -5.43 4.89 -17.64
CA GLN A 241 -5.70 5.09 -19.07
C GLN A 241 -4.47 5.66 -19.82
N GLN A 242 -3.61 6.43 -19.13
CA GLN A 242 -2.41 7.03 -19.73
C GLN A 242 -1.33 5.99 -20.07
N TYR A 243 -1.40 4.80 -19.48
CA TYR A 243 -0.41 3.73 -19.63
C TYR A 243 -0.96 2.51 -20.38
N LYS A 244 -2.15 2.61 -21.00
CA LYS A 244 -2.64 1.51 -21.85
C LYS A 244 -1.68 1.32 -23.01
N ALA A 245 -1.13 0.11 -23.14
CA ALA A 245 -0.44 -0.29 -24.35
C ALA A 245 -1.47 -0.24 -25.51
N VAL A 246 -1.08 0.40 -26.58
CA VAL A 246 -1.88 0.50 -27.82
C VAL A 246 -1.85 -0.86 -28.53
#